data_a1b0aabd4df2016a8afeff06a37c4f5a
#
_entry.id   a1b0aabd4df2016a8afeff06a37c4f5a
#
_cell.length_a   1.000
_cell.length_b   1.000
_cell.length_c   1.000
_cell.angle_alpha   90.00
_cell.angle_beta   90.00
_cell.angle_gamma   90.00
#
_symmetry.space_group_name_H-M   'P 1'
#
loop_
_entity.id
_entity.type
_entity.pdbx_description
1 polymer ?
#
loop_
_entity_poly.entity_id
_entity_poly.type
_entity_poly.pdbx_seq_one_letter_code
_entity_poly.pdbx_strand_id
1 'polypeptide(L)' 'MADDKLSKGDQVEWSSHGNTTEGKVKKKITSETEAGGRKVKASKDEPQYLVKSDKSGGEAVHKPGALKKKKKKK' A
#
# COMPACT_ATOMS: atom_id res chain seq x y z
N MET A 1 5.89 18.92 7.16
CA MET A 1 6.51 18.20 6.31
C MET A 1 5.81 16.97 5.95
N ALA A 2 5.36 16.91 4.81
CA ALA A 2 4.65 15.76 4.37
C ALA A 2 5.60 14.61 4.26
N ASP A 3 5.30 13.59 4.94
CA ASP A 3 6.14 12.44 4.90
C ASP A 3 5.41 11.37 4.13
N ASP A 4 5.83 11.13 2.94
CA ASP A 4 5.16 10.15 2.12
C ASP A 4 5.62 8.74 2.39
N LYS A 5 6.51 8.58 3.32
CA LYS A 5 6.97 7.25 3.62
C LYS A 5 5.94 6.46 4.37
N LEU A 6 5.68 5.27 3.87
CA LEU A 6 4.75 4.37 4.51
C LEU A 6 5.54 3.24 5.16
N SER A 7 5.06 2.77 6.27
CA SER A 7 5.72 1.69 6.99
C SER A 7 4.76 0.54 7.18
N LYS A 8 5.33 -0.61 7.44
CA LYS A 8 4.54 -1.79 7.72
C LYS A 8 3.60 -1.50 8.87
N GLY A 9 2.33 -1.79 8.67
CA GLY A 9 1.33 -1.56 9.70
C GLY A 9 0.64 -0.22 9.61
N ASP A 10 1.08 0.64 8.72
CA ASP A 10 0.43 1.94 8.57
C ASP A 10 -0.94 1.77 7.94
N GLN A 11 -1.87 2.58 8.41
CA GLN A 11 -3.20 2.59 7.84
C GLN A 11 -3.20 3.46 6.60
N VAL A 12 -3.71 2.94 5.50
CA VAL A 12 -3.74 3.66 4.24
C VAL A 12 -5.09 3.48 3.58
N GLU A 13 -5.34 4.30 2.58
CA GLU A 13 -6.55 4.14 1.79
C GLU A 13 -6.21 4.37 0.32
N TRP A 14 -6.99 3.81 -0.55
CA TRP A 14 -6.79 3.97 -1.99
C TRP A 14 -8.12 3.85 -2.70
N SER A 15 -8.14 4.32 -3.94
CA SER A 15 -9.36 4.24 -4.76
C SER A 15 -9.43 2.90 -5.44
N SER A 16 -10.60 2.30 -5.39
CA SER A 16 -10.81 1.02 -6.04
C SER A 16 -12.20 1.01 -6.64
N HIS A 17 -12.27 0.92 -7.96
CA HIS A 17 -13.56 0.86 -8.66
C HIS A 17 -14.50 2.00 -8.26
N GLY A 18 -13.96 3.19 -8.14
CA GLY A 18 -14.78 4.34 -7.81
C GLY A 18 -15.11 4.49 -6.33
N ASN A 19 -14.61 3.59 -5.52
CA ASN A 19 -14.84 3.66 -4.07
C ASN A 19 -13.50 3.75 -3.35
N THR A 20 -13.54 4.26 -2.15
CA THR A 20 -12.35 4.32 -1.33
C THR A 20 -12.26 3.09 -0.46
N THR A 21 -11.14 2.43 -0.51
CA THR A 21 -10.89 1.24 0.28
C THR A 21 -9.78 1.53 1.27
N GLU A 22 -9.92 1.02 2.47
CA GLU A 22 -8.92 1.19 3.51
C GLU A 22 -8.25 -0.12 3.82
N GLY A 23 -7.01 -0.04 4.22
CA GLY A 23 -6.28 -1.23 4.61
C GLY A 23 -4.99 -0.84 5.29
N LYS A 24 -4.15 -1.83 5.47
CA LYS A 24 -2.87 -1.63 6.13
C LYS A 24 -1.73 -2.09 5.25
N VAL A 25 -0.61 -1.42 5.39
CA VAL A 25 0.59 -1.79 4.67
C VAL A 25 1.15 -3.06 5.29
N LYS A 26 1.34 -4.07 4.48
CA LYS A 26 1.91 -5.32 4.96
C LYS A 26 3.41 -5.37 4.71
N LYS A 27 3.86 -4.78 3.62
CA LYS A 27 5.25 -4.90 3.26
C LYS A 27 5.64 -3.82 2.27
N LYS A 28 6.85 -3.34 2.39
CA LYS A 28 7.39 -2.41 1.42
C LYS A 28 8.21 -3.21 0.42
N ILE A 29 7.92 -3.03 -0.85
CA ILE A 29 8.58 -3.76 -1.91
C ILE A 29 9.52 -2.84 -2.64
N THR A 30 10.80 -3.16 -2.61
CA THR A 30 11.81 -2.35 -3.27
C THR A 30 12.59 -3.12 -4.32
N SER A 31 12.16 -4.32 -4.63
CA SER A 31 12.79 -5.10 -5.68
C SER A 31 11.75 -6.00 -6.29
N GLU A 32 12.10 -6.60 -7.40
CA GLU A 32 11.16 -7.46 -8.09
C GLU A 32 10.83 -8.68 -7.23
N THR A 33 9.55 -8.94 -7.07
CA THR A 33 9.12 -10.06 -6.25
C THR A 33 7.69 -10.43 -6.61
N GLU A 34 7.20 -11.47 -5.99
CA GLU A 34 5.81 -11.85 -6.15
C GLU A 34 5.06 -11.47 -4.90
N ALA A 35 3.96 -10.79 -5.08
CA ALA A 35 3.14 -10.40 -3.95
C ALA A 35 1.70 -10.26 -4.40
N GLY A 36 0.77 -10.61 -3.55
CA GLY A 36 -0.64 -10.49 -3.87
C GLY A 36 -1.05 -11.33 -5.06
N GLY A 37 -0.33 -12.40 -5.34
CA GLY A 37 -0.67 -13.27 -6.45
C GLY A 37 -0.18 -12.81 -7.81
N ARG A 38 0.71 -11.82 -7.84
CA ARG A 38 1.21 -11.31 -9.11
C ARG A 38 2.66 -10.86 -8.97
N LYS A 39 3.29 -10.73 -10.12
CA LYS A 39 4.65 -10.27 -10.14
C LYS A 39 4.69 -8.76 -10.00
N VAL A 40 5.49 -8.28 -9.10
CA VAL A 40 5.60 -6.85 -8.84
C VAL A 40 7.00 -6.40 -9.18
N LYS A 41 7.09 -5.38 -10.00
CA LYS A 41 8.37 -4.79 -10.33
C LYS A 41 8.50 -3.49 -9.57
N ALA A 42 9.45 -3.46 -8.67
CA ALA A 42 9.69 -2.27 -7.89
C ALA A 42 11.19 -2.09 -7.73
N SER A 43 11.60 -0.92 -7.31
CA SER A 43 13.00 -0.65 -7.09
C SER A 43 13.12 0.32 -5.94
N LYS A 44 14.34 0.61 -5.54
CA LYS A 44 14.53 1.55 -4.46
C LYS A 44 14.04 2.93 -4.84
N ASP A 45 14.13 3.26 -6.13
CA ASP A 45 13.66 4.56 -6.59
C ASP A 45 12.16 4.60 -6.76
N GLU A 46 11.56 3.45 -7.02
CA GLU A 46 10.13 3.37 -7.21
C GLU A 46 9.58 2.20 -6.41
N PRO A 47 9.53 2.36 -5.10
CA PRO A 47 9.03 1.27 -4.28
C PRO A 47 7.52 1.13 -4.42
N GLN A 48 7.04 -0.05 -4.13
CA GLN A 48 5.62 -0.29 -4.08
C GLN A 48 5.30 -0.91 -2.74
N TYR A 49 4.03 -0.93 -2.42
CA TYR A 49 3.60 -1.40 -1.12
C TYR A 49 2.54 -2.46 -1.25
N LEU A 50 2.72 -3.53 -0.53
CA LEU A 50 1.72 -4.56 -0.45
C LEU A 50 0.77 -4.18 0.68
N VAL A 51 -0.49 -4.05 0.35
CA VAL A 51 -1.48 -3.63 1.33
C VAL A 51 -2.58 -4.68 1.43
N LYS A 52 -3.22 -4.70 2.55
CA LYS A 52 -4.31 -5.64 2.77
C LYS A 52 -5.58 -4.86 3.09
N SER A 53 -6.63 -5.16 2.36
CA SER A 53 -7.90 -4.48 2.56
C SER A 53 -8.52 -4.91 3.87
N ASP A 54 -8.95 -3.93 4.65
CA ASP A 54 -9.61 -4.24 5.93
C ASP A 54 -10.97 -4.86 5.71
N LYS A 55 -11.60 -4.51 4.61
CA LYS A 55 -12.92 -5.00 4.35
C LYS A 55 -12.97 -6.42 3.84
N SER A 56 -12.26 -6.67 2.77
CA SER A 56 -12.32 -7.97 2.14
C SER A 56 -11.21 -8.90 2.57
N GLY A 57 -10.18 -8.36 3.17
CA GLY A 57 -9.03 -9.17 3.52
C GLY A 57 -8.15 -9.49 2.34
N GLY A 58 -8.46 -8.95 1.17
CA GLY A 58 -7.66 -9.19 -0.02
C GLY A 58 -6.41 -8.34 -0.02
N GLU A 59 -5.41 -8.80 -0.74
CA GLU A 59 -4.15 -8.08 -0.84
C GLU A 59 -4.02 -7.43 -2.21
N ALA A 60 -3.33 -6.32 -2.23
CA ALA A 60 -3.08 -5.61 -3.48
C ALA A 60 -1.75 -4.90 -3.36
N VAL A 61 -1.21 -4.53 -4.52
CA VAL A 61 0.06 -3.81 -4.55
C VAL A 61 -0.19 -2.47 -5.21
N HIS A 62 0.24 -1.42 -4.55
CA HIS A 62 0.05 -0.07 -5.06
C HIS A 62 1.31 0.73 -4.90
N LYS A 63 1.48 1.72 -5.76
CA LYS A 63 2.58 2.65 -5.61
C LYS A 63 2.24 3.65 -4.51
N PRO A 64 3.26 4.23 -3.88
CA PRO A 64 2.98 5.17 -2.79
C PRO A 64 2.11 6.34 -3.23
N GLY A 65 2.22 6.76 -4.49
CA GLY A 65 1.39 7.85 -4.96
C GLY A 65 -0.09 7.51 -5.04
N ALA A 66 -0.42 6.22 -5.08
CA ALA A 66 -1.80 5.79 -5.13
C ALA A 66 -2.37 5.55 -3.74
N LEU A 67 -1.54 5.61 -2.72
CA LEU A 67 -1.96 5.36 -1.36
C LEU A 67 -1.98 6.65 -0.58
N LYS A 68 -2.95 6.78 0.30
CA LYS A 68 -3.00 7.91 1.21
C LYS A 68 -2.84 7.39 2.62
N LYS A 69 -1.89 7.94 3.33
CA LYS A 69 -1.67 7.54 4.69
C LYS A 69 -2.73 8.14 5.58
N LYS A 70 -3.41 7.31 6.32
CA LYS A 70 -4.42 7.80 7.24
C LYS A 70 -3.79 8.03 8.58
N LYS A 71 -3.96 9.25 9.09
CA LYS A 71 -3.45 9.53 10.39
C LYS A 71 -4.37 8.99 11.42
N LYS A 72 -3.81 8.23 12.34
CA LYS A 72 -4.58 7.73 13.38
C LYS A 72 -4.81 8.83 14.36
N LYS A 73 -6.01 9.13 14.60
CA LYS A 73 -6.26 10.13 15.57
C LYS A 73 -6.33 9.51 16.91
N LYS A 74 -5.79 10.09 17.83
CA LYS A 74 -5.78 9.45 19.10
C LYS A 74 -6.72 9.94 20.01
#